data_bf2f38320c38b2b383ee0ad83fbf66a4
#
_entry.id   bf2f38320c38b2b383ee0ad83fbf66a4
#
_cell.length_a   1.000
_cell.length_b   1.000
_cell.length_c   1.000
_cell.angle_alpha   90.00
_cell.angle_beta   90.00
_cell.angle_gamma   90.00
#
_symmetry.space_group_name_H-M   'P 1'
#
loop_
_entity.id
_entity.type
_entity.pdbx_description
1 polymer ?
#
loop_
_entity_poly.entity_id
_entity_poly.type
_entity_poly.pdbx_seq_one_letter_code
_entity_poly.pdbx_strand_id
1 'polypeptide(L)'
;MNKNQKHLRKYNSYKKRKERNVELNKLHLKKHEKTFFDKLYIRIFLSSILLLLLLLTKNIFKINEVNIINNHMNIFPLIQLFTNVYDFNNKDLQVDLSTNYESINYQNGINYITNESFNGVNSASTGIVVKISKHRNIYSVTIKDENEFEYIYNGLNNLDVTLYSYVLVNEVIGSVESEDSCFRYTITINKNDKTYSLLNIYE
;
A
#
# COMPACT_ATOMS: atom_id res chain seq x y z
N MET A 1 -8.56 -77.46 32.77
CA MET A 1 -8.20 -76.03 32.70
C MET A 1 -9.31 -75.22 33.36
N ASN A 2 -9.02 -74.50 34.44
CA ASN A 2 -10.01 -73.81 35.27
C ASN A 2 -10.62 -72.65 34.57
N LYS A 3 -11.95 -72.40 34.66
CA LYS A 3 -12.74 -71.33 33.97
C LYS A 3 -12.12 -69.99 34.23
N ASN A 4 -11.57 -69.74 35.38
CA ASN A 4 -10.92 -68.47 35.76
C ASN A 4 -9.62 -68.19 34.97
N GLN A 5 -8.82 -69.26 34.66
CA GLN A 5 -7.62 -69.08 33.84
C GLN A 5 -7.92 -68.72 32.38
N LYS A 6 -9.06 -69.18 31.85
CA LYS A 6 -9.51 -68.81 30.48
C LYS A 6 -9.94 -67.34 30.41
N HIS A 7 -10.61 -66.78 31.43
CA HIS A 7 -10.97 -65.42 31.53
C HIS A 7 -9.74 -64.49 31.67
N LEU A 8 -8.80 -64.86 32.48
CA LEU A 8 -7.53 -64.15 32.69
C LEU A 8 -6.72 -64.04 31.39
N ARG A 9 -6.65 -65.12 30.62
CA ARG A 9 -5.95 -65.11 29.31
C ARG A 9 -6.64 -64.22 28.30
N LYS A 10 -7.99 -64.19 28.22
CA LYS A 10 -8.76 -63.27 27.37
C LYS A 10 -8.54 -61.82 27.77
N TYR A 11 -8.58 -61.49 29.03
CA TYR A 11 -8.35 -60.18 29.56
C TYR A 11 -6.93 -59.66 29.21
N ASN A 12 -5.92 -60.48 29.46
CA ASN A 12 -4.53 -60.11 29.13
C ASN A 12 -4.29 -59.94 27.63
N SER A 13 -4.93 -60.77 26.80
CA SER A 13 -4.84 -60.60 25.35
C SER A 13 -5.53 -59.30 24.84
N TYR A 14 -6.66 -58.94 25.44
CA TYR A 14 -7.37 -57.70 25.15
C TYR A 14 -6.56 -56.44 25.57
N LYS A 15 -5.98 -56.48 26.78
CA LYS A 15 -5.12 -55.41 27.31
C LYS A 15 -3.90 -55.20 26.39
N LYS A 16 -3.23 -56.28 25.97
CA LYS A 16 -2.08 -56.21 25.06
C LYS A 16 -2.44 -55.70 23.66
N ARG A 17 -3.66 -55.95 23.18
CA ARG A 17 -4.16 -55.34 21.90
C ARG A 17 -4.43 -53.86 22.04
N LYS A 18 -5.03 -53.45 23.16
CA LYS A 18 -5.32 -52.02 23.43
C LYS A 18 -4.03 -51.21 23.54
N GLU A 19 -3.04 -51.71 24.25
CA GLU A 19 -1.73 -51.07 24.38
C GLU A 19 -1.03 -50.90 23.02
N ARG A 20 -1.02 -51.95 22.18
CA ARG A 20 -0.46 -51.88 20.82
C ARG A 20 -1.17 -50.86 19.94
N ASN A 21 -2.49 -50.75 20.01
CA ASN A 21 -3.26 -49.79 19.23
C ASN A 21 -2.97 -48.34 19.67
N VAL A 22 -2.78 -48.10 20.97
CA VAL A 22 -2.38 -46.79 21.49
C VAL A 22 -0.98 -46.42 21.01
N GLU A 23 -0.06 -47.35 20.98
CA GLU A 23 1.31 -47.15 20.52
C GLU A 23 1.38 -46.91 19.02
N LEU A 24 0.62 -47.68 18.23
CA LEU A 24 0.49 -47.45 16.78
C LEU A 24 -0.10 -46.05 16.46
N ASN A 25 -1.14 -45.61 17.18
CA ASN A 25 -1.72 -44.29 17.01
C ASN A 25 -0.74 -43.18 17.36
N LYS A 26 0.05 -43.33 18.41
CA LYS A 26 1.13 -42.40 18.77
C LYS A 26 2.21 -42.33 17.69
N LEU A 27 2.58 -43.43 17.08
CA LEU A 27 3.54 -43.48 15.97
C LEU A 27 2.99 -42.83 14.70
N HIS A 28 1.70 -43.02 14.38
CA HIS A 28 1.05 -42.39 13.25
C HIS A 28 0.95 -40.86 13.42
N LEU A 29 0.60 -40.39 14.62
CA LEU A 29 0.55 -38.96 14.92
C LEU A 29 1.94 -38.32 14.79
N LYS A 30 2.95 -38.93 15.36
CA LYS A 30 4.35 -38.47 15.29
C LYS A 30 4.87 -38.41 13.84
N LYS A 31 4.49 -39.39 13.01
CA LYS A 31 4.88 -39.43 11.58
C LYS A 31 4.18 -38.32 10.77
N HIS A 32 2.93 -38.00 11.11
CA HIS A 32 2.19 -36.92 10.43
C HIS A 32 2.75 -35.52 10.76
N GLU A 33 3.10 -35.27 12.01
CA GLU A 33 3.72 -34.01 12.41
C GLU A 33 5.09 -33.82 11.75
N LYS A 34 5.95 -34.83 11.71
CA LYS A 34 7.24 -34.75 11.01
C LYS A 34 7.08 -34.41 9.52
N THR A 35 6.16 -35.07 8.83
CA THR A 35 5.97 -34.85 7.39
C THR A 35 5.42 -33.44 7.07
N PHE A 36 4.67 -32.80 7.98
CA PHE A 36 4.19 -31.43 7.79
C PHE A 36 5.35 -30.41 7.90
N PHE A 37 6.13 -30.50 8.96
CA PHE A 37 7.28 -29.62 9.17
C PHE A 37 8.36 -29.82 8.10
N ASP A 38 8.64 -31.06 7.70
CA ASP A 38 9.60 -31.34 6.63
C ASP A 38 9.18 -30.70 5.30
N LYS A 39 7.90 -30.75 4.95
CA LYS A 39 7.38 -30.08 3.74
C LYS A 39 7.44 -28.55 3.83
N LEU A 40 7.22 -27.99 5.02
CA LEU A 40 7.32 -26.55 5.27
C LEU A 40 8.78 -26.08 5.12
N TYR A 41 9.72 -26.78 5.74
CA TYR A 41 11.15 -26.50 5.61
C TYR A 41 11.64 -26.56 4.16
N ILE A 42 11.23 -27.57 3.41
CA ILE A 42 11.59 -27.71 2.00
C ILE A 42 11.05 -26.52 1.18
N ARG A 43 9.83 -26.07 1.42
CA ARG A 43 9.24 -24.91 0.73
C ARG A 43 9.98 -23.61 1.04
N ILE A 44 10.28 -23.36 2.31
CA ILE A 44 11.04 -22.18 2.75
C ILE A 44 12.45 -22.22 2.16
N PHE A 45 13.11 -23.37 2.19
CA PHE A 45 14.44 -23.54 1.63
C PHE A 45 14.46 -23.33 0.10
N LEU A 46 13.47 -23.87 -0.61
CA LEU A 46 13.35 -23.69 -2.06
C LEU A 46 13.09 -22.22 -2.45
N SER A 47 12.24 -21.51 -1.70
CA SER A 47 11.99 -20.08 -1.93
C SER A 47 13.22 -19.23 -1.64
N SER A 48 14.00 -19.57 -0.63
CA SER A 48 15.26 -18.91 -0.29
C SER A 48 16.33 -19.10 -1.40
N ILE A 49 16.44 -20.30 -1.94
CA ILE A 49 17.34 -20.58 -3.08
C ILE A 49 16.90 -19.80 -4.31
N LEU A 50 15.60 -19.74 -4.62
CA LEU A 50 15.07 -18.98 -5.75
C LEU A 50 15.40 -17.49 -5.62
N LEU A 51 15.22 -16.93 -4.43
CA LEU A 51 15.56 -15.53 -4.15
C LEU A 51 17.07 -15.27 -4.33
N LEU A 52 17.91 -16.16 -3.82
CA LEU A 52 19.36 -16.08 -3.98
C LEU A 52 19.78 -16.14 -5.45
N LEU A 53 19.14 -16.99 -6.23
CA LEU A 53 19.39 -17.14 -7.68
C LEU A 53 19.00 -15.86 -8.44
N LEU A 54 17.89 -15.24 -8.09
CA LEU A 54 17.47 -13.93 -8.63
C LEU A 54 18.45 -12.82 -8.29
N LEU A 55 18.98 -12.80 -7.07
CA LEU A 55 20.00 -11.81 -6.67
C LEU A 55 21.34 -12.01 -7.38
N LEU A 56 21.74 -13.26 -7.61
CA LEU A 56 22.96 -13.59 -8.37
C LEU A 56 22.83 -13.23 -9.83
N THR A 57 21.69 -13.48 -10.47
CA THR A 57 21.46 -13.10 -11.88
C THR A 57 21.53 -11.60 -12.07
N LYS A 58 20.99 -10.80 -11.11
CA LYS A 58 21.08 -9.35 -11.14
C LYS A 58 22.55 -8.85 -11.15
N ASN A 59 23.42 -9.48 -10.37
CA ASN A 59 24.83 -9.08 -10.29
C ASN A 59 25.69 -9.54 -11.47
N ILE A 60 25.39 -10.72 -12.05
CA ILE A 60 26.23 -11.33 -13.08
C ILE A 60 25.90 -10.75 -14.46
N PHE A 61 24.65 -10.47 -14.74
CA PHE A 61 24.24 -10.13 -16.13
C PHE A 61 24.23 -8.65 -16.46
N LYS A 62 24.34 -7.71 -15.49
CA LYS A 62 24.24 -6.25 -15.76
C LYS A 62 23.15 -5.92 -16.78
N ILE A 63 22.10 -6.73 -16.84
CA ILE A 63 21.03 -6.57 -17.81
C ILE A 63 20.30 -5.29 -17.41
N ASN A 64 20.14 -4.39 -18.37
CA ASN A 64 19.20 -3.27 -18.27
C ASN A 64 17.78 -3.86 -18.31
N GLU A 65 17.32 -4.37 -17.17
CA GLU A 65 16.18 -5.28 -17.00
C GLU A 65 14.83 -4.62 -17.29
N VAL A 66 14.80 -3.28 -17.36
CA VAL A 66 13.57 -2.54 -17.58
C VAL A 66 12.89 -2.87 -18.91
N ASN A 67 13.64 -3.23 -19.94
CA ASN A 67 13.06 -3.47 -21.27
C ASN A 67 12.51 -4.87 -21.51
N ILE A 68 12.97 -5.88 -20.77
CA ILE A 68 12.52 -7.28 -20.98
C ILE A 68 11.23 -7.56 -20.22
N ILE A 69 11.08 -6.99 -19.04
CA ILE A 69 9.90 -7.19 -18.17
C ILE A 69 8.68 -6.44 -18.72
N ASN A 70 8.88 -5.27 -19.34
CA ASN A 70 7.78 -4.48 -19.90
C ASN A 70 7.05 -5.15 -21.09
N ASN A 71 7.68 -6.09 -21.79
CA ASN A 71 7.08 -6.68 -22.99
C ASN A 71 6.25 -7.94 -22.74
N HIS A 72 6.36 -8.60 -21.59
CA HIS A 72 5.73 -9.92 -21.40
C HIS A 72 4.88 -10.10 -20.14
N MET A 73 4.94 -9.21 -19.14
CA MET A 73 4.12 -9.29 -17.96
C MET A 73 3.70 -7.89 -17.50
N ASN A 74 2.41 -7.68 -17.32
CA ASN A 74 1.84 -6.44 -16.80
C ASN A 74 2.14 -6.35 -15.27
N ILE A 75 3.43 -6.38 -14.90
CA ILE A 75 3.93 -6.26 -13.52
C ILE A 75 4.20 -4.79 -13.14
N PHE A 76 3.92 -3.87 -14.08
CA PHE A 76 4.12 -2.43 -13.92
C PHE A 76 3.55 -1.87 -12.60
N PRO A 77 2.34 -2.25 -12.14
CA PRO A 77 1.81 -1.73 -10.88
C PRO A 77 2.60 -2.21 -9.65
N LEU A 78 3.15 -3.44 -9.70
CA LEU A 78 3.95 -3.98 -8.59
C LEU A 78 5.35 -3.38 -8.55
N ILE A 79 5.98 -3.13 -9.69
CA ILE A 79 7.30 -2.48 -9.78
C ILE A 79 7.19 -1.02 -9.39
N GLN A 80 6.14 -0.30 -9.79
CA GLN A 80 5.89 1.08 -9.33
C GLN A 80 5.76 1.19 -7.81
N LEU A 81 5.15 0.22 -7.14
CA LEU A 81 5.10 0.18 -5.67
C LEU A 81 6.50 0.07 -5.04
N PHE A 82 7.44 -0.61 -5.69
CA PHE A 82 8.81 -0.79 -5.17
C PHE A 82 9.80 0.27 -5.68
N THR A 83 9.66 0.78 -6.89
CA THR A 83 10.55 1.83 -7.43
C THR A 83 10.20 3.19 -6.87
N ASN A 84 8.94 3.51 -6.65
CA ASN A 84 8.54 4.74 -5.98
C ASN A 84 9.03 4.83 -4.52
N VAL A 85 9.33 3.70 -3.86
CA VAL A 85 9.96 3.68 -2.52
C VAL A 85 11.47 3.97 -2.57
N TYR A 86 12.14 3.75 -3.72
CA TYR A 86 13.59 3.93 -3.84
C TYR A 86 14.02 5.19 -4.60
N ASP A 87 13.16 5.79 -5.42
CA ASP A 87 13.47 7.02 -6.17
C ASP A 87 13.24 8.33 -5.40
N PHE A 88 12.91 8.25 -4.11
CA PHE A 88 12.70 9.42 -3.24
C PHE A 88 13.93 10.31 -3.05
N ASN A 89 15.10 9.91 -3.52
CA ASN A 89 16.34 10.62 -3.14
C ASN A 89 16.95 11.57 -4.18
N ASN A 90 16.46 11.71 -5.41
CA ASN A 90 17.16 12.58 -6.37
C ASN A 90 16.34 12.99 -7.60
N LYS A 91 15.18 13.56 -7.45
CA LYS A 91 14.68 14.53 -8.41
C LYS A 91 13.99 15.64 -7.63
N ASP A 92 14.62 16.81 -7.59
CA ASP A 92 13.90 18.07 -7.50
C ASP A 92 12.88 18.07 -8.65
N LEU A 93 11.69 17.53 -8.38
CA LEU A 93 10.54 17.73 -9.22
C LEU A 93 10.20 19.21 -9.06
N GLN A 94 10.84 20.05 -9.84
CA GLN A 94 10.33 21.39 -10.10
C GLN A 94 8.94 21.17 -10.71
N VAL A 95 7.94 21.22 -9.85
CA VAL A 95 6.55 21.24 -10.29
C VAL A 95 6.37 22.60 -10.95
N ASP A 96 6.22 22.61 -12.26
CA ASP A 96 5.83 23.81 -12.99
C ASP A 96 4.37 24.10 -12.63
N LEU A 97 4.19 24.90 -11.57
CA LEU A 97 2.87 25.33 -11.08
C LEU A 97 2.10 26.18 -12.11
N SER A 98 2.82 26.77 -13.07
CA SER A 98 2.22 27.65 -14.07
C SER A 98 1.24 26.94 -15.02
N THR A 99 1.34 25.60 -15.11
CA THR A 99 0.48 24.81 -16.02
C THR A 99 -0.84 24.36 -15.40
N ASN A 100 -0.98 24.42 -14.06
CA ASN A 100 -2.11 23.79 -13.35
C ASN A 100 -3.05 24.77 -12.65
N TYR A 101 -2.62 26.02 -12.44
CA TYR A 101 -3.40 27.02 -11.74
C TYR A 101 -3.38 28.34 -12.54
N GLU A 102 -4.54 28.77 -13.03
CA GLU A 102 -4.64 29.99 -13.84
C GLU A 102 -4.49 31.25 -12.98
N SER A 103 -4.97 31.22 -11.74
CA SER A 103 -4.81 32.31 -10.78
C SER A 103 -4.70 31.80 -9.35
N ILE A 104 -3.68 32.28 -8.63
CA ILE A 104 -3.44 32.00 -7.21
C ILE A 104 -3.37 33.30 -6.44
N ASN A 105 -4.20 33.46 -5.41
CA ASN A 105 -4.16 34.58 -4.49
C ASN A 105 -4.00 34.07 -3.05
N TYR A 106 -2.90 34.45 -2.39
CA TYR A 106 -2.64 34.08 -1.00
C TYR A 106 -3.06 35.19 -0.04
N GLN A 107 -4.02 34.90 0.82
CA GLN A 107 -4.50 35.82 1.85
C GLN A 107 -4.80 35.08 3.16
N ASN A 108 -4.38 35.63 4.27
CA ASN A 108 -4.68 35.12 5.63
C ASN A 108 -4.38 33.61 5.82
N GLY A 109 -3.31 33.10 5.22
CA GLY A 109 -2.92 31.69 5.34
C GLY A 109 -3.66 30.76 4.37
N ILE A 110 -4.48 31.28 3.47
CA ILE A 110 -5.28 30.50 2.51
C ILE A 110 -4.87 30.88 1.09
N ASN A 111 -4.63 29.88 0.27
CA ASN A 111 -4.44 30.04 -1.18
C ASN A 111 -5.80 29.90 -1.86
N TYR A 112 -6.30 30.98 -2.47
CA TYR A 112 -7.51 31.00 -3.28
C TYR A 112 -7.12 30.70 -4.71
N ILE A 113 -7.69 29.64 -5.27
CA ILE A 113 -7.44 29.20 -6.63
C ILE A 113 -8.65 29.53 -7.48
N THR A 114 -8.41 30.10 -8.67
CA THR A 114 -9.45 30.33 -9.66
C THR A 114 -8.97 29.80 -11.00
N ASN A 115 -9.76 28.95 -11.63
CA ASN A 115 -9.55 28.43 -12.98
C ASN A 115 -10.78 28.79 -13.83
N GLU A 116 -10.57 29.08 -15.11
CA GLU A 116 -11.64 29.39 -16.06
C GLU A 116 -11.95 28.21 -16.98
N SER A 117 -10.93 27.40 -17.28
CA SER A 117 -11.01 26.37 -18.31
C SER A 117 -11.12 24.93 -17.75
N PHE A 118 -10.79 24.71 -16.49
CA PHE A 118 -10.69 23.36 -15.92
C PHE A 118 -11.36 23.27 -14.55
N ASN A 119 -12.32 22.34 -14.41
CA ASN A 119 -13.07 22.12 -13.18
C ASN A 119 -12.41 21.11 -12.21
N GLY A 120 -11.37 20.40 -12.64
CA GLY A 120 -10.65 19.46 -11.80
C GLY A 120 -9.77 20.18 -10.77
N VAL A 121 -9.63 19.55 -9.61
CA VAL A 121 -8.72 19.99 -8.55
C VAL A 121 -7.53 19.05 -8.54
N ASN A 122 -6.37 19.57 -8.86
CA ASN A 122 -5.13 18.81 -8.92
C ASN A 122 -4.41 18.84 -7.56
N SER A 123 -3.77 17.73 -7.22
CA SER A 123 -2.91 17.69 -6.03
C SER A 123 -1.66 18.53 -6.23
N ALA A 124 -1.39 19.44 -5.29
CA ALA A 124 -0.19 20.25 -5.26
C ALA A 124 1.04 19.48 -4.78
N SER A 125 0.86 18.31 -4.19
CA SER A 125 1.94 17.52 -3.61
C SER A 125 1.68 16.03 -3.77
N THR A 126 2.74 15.24 -3.79
CA THR A 126 2.65 13.79 -3.63
C THR A 126 2.49 13.43 -2.16
N GLY A 127 1.50 12.61 -1.82
CA GLY A 127 1.24 12.27 -0.43
C GLY A 127 0.12 11.26 -0.22
N ILE A 128 -0.35 11.16 1.02
CA ILE A 128 -1.44 10.25 1.42
C ILE A 128 -2.64 11.08 1.87
N VAL A 129 -3.83 10.68 1.44
CA VAL A 129 -5.10 11.26 1.90
C VAL A 129 -5.33 10.84 3.37
N VAL A 130 -5.15 11.77 4.29
CA VAL A 130 -5.27 11.51 5.74
C VAL A 130 -6.64 11.85 6.30
N LYS A 131 -7.40 12.70 5.61
CA LYS A 131 -8.74 13.10 6.06
C LYS A 131 -9.64 13.46 4.88
N ILE A 132 -10.88 13.01 4.93
CA ILE A 132 -11.97 13.47 4.07
C ILE A 132 -13.12 13.90 4.98
N SER A 133 -13.66 15.08 4.76
CA SER A 133 -14.85 15.57 5.43
C SER A 133 -15.87 16.10 4.45
N LYS A 134 -17.14 16.02 4.78
CA LYS A 134 -18.25 16.54 3.96
C LYS A 134 -19.14 17.45 4.80
N HIS A 135 -19.38 18.63 4.29
CA HIS A 135 -20.33 19.58 4.89
C HIS A 135 -21.25 20.14 3.80
N ARG A 136 -22.57 19.97 3.91
CA ARG A 136 -23.57 20.49 2.95
C ARG A 136 -23.25 20.19 1.48
N ASN A 137 -22.88 18.97 1.15
CA ASN A 137 -22.46 18.55 -0.20
C ASN A 137 -21.11 19.08 -0.71
N ILE A 138 -20.36 19.81 0.11
CA ILE A 138 -19.01 20.24 -0.20
C ILE A 138 -18.03 19.34 0.56
N TYR A 139 -17.01 18.88 -0.14
CA TYR A 139 -15.97 18.03 0.44
C TYR A 139 -14.72 18.86 0.75
N SER A 140 -14.03 18.42 1.80
CA SER A 140 -12.68 18.84 2.11
C SER A 140 -11.80 17.61 2.20
N VAL A 141 -10.63 17.68 1.56
CA VAL A 141 -9.63 16.61 1.52
C VAL A 141 -8.34 17.13 2.11
N THR A 142 -7.71 16.35 3.00
CA THR A 142 -6.39 16.65 3.52
C THR A 142 -5.40 15.60 3.01
N ILE A 143 -4.35 16.05 2.34
CA ILE A 143 -3.23 15.25 1.87
C ILE A 143 -2.02 15.61 2.70
N LYS A 144 -1.32 14.60 3.24
CA LYS A 144 -0.07 14.77 3.98
C LYS A 144 1.08 14.24 3.13
N ASP A 145 2.10 15.08 2.91
CA ASP A 145 3.30 14.71 2.18
C ASP A 145 4.38 14.09 3.08
N GLU A 146 5.49 13.68 2.49
CA GLU A 146 6.63 13.10 3.19
C GLU A 146 7.37 14.11 4.11
N ASN A 147 7.27 15.40 3.78
CA ASN A 147 7.87 16.50 4.54
C ASN A 147 6.97 16.98 5.68
N GLU A 148 5.88 16.26 5.97
CA GLU A 148 4.88 16.59 6.99
C GLU A 148 4.03 17.84 6.71
N PHE A 149 4.03 18.37 5.48
CA PHE A 149 3.08 19.38 5.09
C PHE A 149 1.69 18.77 4.93
N GLU A 150 0.68 19.47 5.42
CA GLU A 150 -0.73 19.11 5.27
C GLU A 150 -1.39 20.08 4.29
N TYR A 151 -1.79 19.57 3.14
CA TYR A 151 -2.50 20.29 2.11
C TYR A 151 -4.00 20.05 2.27
N ILE A 152 -4.74 21.08 2.67
CA ILE A 152 -6.18 21.03 2.93
C ILE A 152 -6.90 21.68 1.77
N TYR A 153 -7.56 20.89 0.95
CA TYR A 153 -8.39 21.33 -0.18
C TYR A 153 -9.82 21.49 0.28
N ASN A 154 -10.43 22.63 0.03
CA ASN A 154 -11.83 22.89 0.38
C ASN A 154 -12.59 23.41 -0.85
N GLY A 155 -13.88 23.12 -0.91
CA GLY A 155 -14.76 23.57 -1.98
C GLY A 155 -15.04 22.52 -3.06
N LEU A 156 -14.66 21.25 -2.85
CA LEU A 156 -14.87 20.20 -3.84
C LEU A 156 -16.33 19.71 -3.82
N ASN A 157 -16.93 19.53 -5.01
CA ASN A 157 -18.28 18.97 -5.14
C ASN A 157 -18.24 17.46 -5.35
N ASN A 158 -17.21 16.94 -6.03
CA ASN A 158 -16.99 15.51 -6.21
C ASN A 158 -15.57 15.12 -5.79
N LEU A 159 -15.39 13.84 -5.43
CA LEU A 159 -14.08 13.26 -5.06
C LEU A 159 -13.74 12.12 -5.99
N ASP A 160 -12.47 12.09 -6.43
CA ASP A 160 -11.87 10.99 -7.20
C ASP A 160 -10.88 10.17 -6.35
N VAL A 161 -10.71 10.55 -5.08
CA VAL A 161 -9.81 9.90 -4.13
C VAL A 161 -10.56 9.33 -2.94
N THR A 162 -9.94 8.36 -2.26
CA THR A 162 -10.46 7.72 -1.05
C THR A 162 -9.52 7.95 0.13
N LEU A 163 -10.04 7.77 1.35
CA LEU A 163 -9.22 7.87 2.55
C LEU A 163 -8.09 6.84 2.51
N TYR A 164 -6.87 7.30 2.85
CA TYR A 164 -5.61 6.54 2.81
C TYR A 164 -5.13 6.15 1.41
N SER A 165 -5.73 6.66 0.33
CA SER A 165 -5.13 6.54 -1.00
C SER A 165 -3.85 7.37 -1.11
N TYR A 166 -2.91 6.86 -1.88
CA TYR A 166 -1.71 7.59 -2.29
C TYR A 166 -2.03 8.41 -3.52
N VAL A 167 -1.60 9.65 -3.55
CA VAL A 167 -1.86 10.62 -4.61
C VAL A 167 -0.53 11.20 -5.09
N LEU A 168 -0.39 11.31 -6.40
CA LEU A 168 0.76 11.97 -7.02
C LEU A 168 0.51 13.48 -7.20
N VAL A 169 1.60 14.25 -7.25
CA VAL A 169 1.53 15.66 -7.65
C VAL A 169 0.88 15.76 -9.04
N ASN A 170 0.01 16.76 -9.23
CA ASN A 170 -0.80 16.99 -10.44
C ASN A 170 -1.87 15.91 -10.74
N GLU A 171 -2.07 14.94 -9.88
CA GLU A 171 -3.19 14.00 -9.98
C GLU A 171 -4.51 14.70 -9.60
N VAL A 172 -5.57 14.43 -10.36
CA VAL A 172 -6.90 14.98 -10.08
C VAL A 172 -7.47 14.28 -8.83
N ILE A 173 -7.78 15.06 -7.80
CA ILE A 173 -8.33 14.57 -6.53
C ILE A 173 -9.84 14.75 -6.41
N GLY A 174 -10.43 15.50 -7.31
CA GLY A 174 -11.85 15.77 -7.36
C GLY A 174 -12.18 16.93 -8.30
N SER A 175 -13.41 17.43 -8.23
CA SER A 175 -13.87 18.54 -9.07
C SER A 175 -14.73 19.52 -8.31
N VAL A 176 -14.81 20.75 -8.84
CA VAL A 176 -15.63 21.84 -8.33
C VAL A 176 -16.69 22.23 -9.35
N GLU A 177 -17.83 22.74 -8.89
CA GLU A 177 -18.85 23.33 -9.76
C GLU A 177 -18.47 24.75 -10.15
N SER A 178 -18.94 25.20 -11.33
CA SER A 178 -18.70 26.56 -11.79
C SER A 178 -19.54 27.58 -11.01
N GLU A 179 -18.90 28.65 -10.59
CA GLU A 179 -19.53 29.85 -10.04
C GLU A 179 -19.12 31.04 -10.88
N ASP A 180 -20.08 31.76 -11.48
CA ASP A 180 -19.84 32.88 -12.39
C ASP A 180 -18.85 32.56 -13.54
N SER A 181 -18.98 31.39 -14.15
CA SER A 181 -18.10 30.88 -15.22
C SER A 181 -16.66 30.59 -14.81
N CYS A 182 -16.37 30.57 -13.53
CA CYS A 182 -15.08 30.24 -12.98
C CYS A 182 -15.20 29.04 -12.00
N PHE A 183 -14.13 28.28 -11.87
CA PHE A 183 -14.00 27.17 -10.91
C PHE A 183 -13.13 27.64 -9.75
N ARG A 184 -13.72 27.71 -8.55
CA ARG A 184 -13.04 28.27 -7.37
C ARG A 184 -12.95 27.25 -6.26
N TYR A 185 -11.76 27.16 -5.64
CA TYR A 185 -11.52 26.36 -4.45
C TYR A 185 -10.37 26.94 -3.64
N THR A 186 -10.11 26.40 -2.46
CA THR A 186 -9.03 26.88 -1.60
C THR A 186 -8.10 25.76 -1.21
N ILE A 187 -6.81 26.11 -1.05
CA ILE A 187 -5.78 25.22 -0.52
C ILE A 187 -5.16 25.91 0.69
N THR A 188 -5.27 25.28 1.86
CA THR A 188 -4.52 25.69 3.05
C THR A 188 -3.37 24.74 3.25
N ILE A 189 -2.15 25.24 3.41
CA ILE A 189 -0.95 24.45 3.56
C ILE A 189 -0.37 24.71 4.93
N ASN A 190 -0.34 23.66 5.77
CA ASN A 190 0.09 23.75 7.16
C ASN A 190 1.32 22.88 7.40
N LYS A 191 2.24 23.40 8.23
CA LYS A 191 3.31 22.62 8.85
C LYS A 191 3.72 23.26 10.16
N ASN A 192 3.76 22.50 11.25
CA ASN A 192 4.17 23.00 12.57
C ASN A 192 3.42 24.26 13.00
N ASP A 193 2.08 24.26 12.86
CA ASP A 193 1.18 25.38 13.18
C ASP A 193 1.44 26.69 12.38
N LYS A 194 2.16 26.59 11.26
CA LYS A 194 2.37 27.69 10.34
C LYS A 194 1.68 27.41 9.01
N THR A 195 1.17 28.47 8.38
CA THR A 195 0.58 28.42 7.05
C THR A 195 1.55 28.92 6.00
N TYR A 196 1.48 28.34 4.80
CA TYR A 196 2.41 28.62 3.71
C TYR A 196 1.64 29.00 2.43
N SER A 197 2.27 29.91 1.65
CA SER A 197 1.82 30.17 0.28
C SER A 197 2.22 29.02 -0.63
N LEU A 198 1.32 28.63 -1.54
CA LEU A 198 1.62 27.66 -2.56
C LEU A 198 2.80 28.08 -3.45
N LEU A 199 2.95 29.37 -3.68
CA LEU A 199 4.03 29.94 -4.49
C LEU A 199 5.41 29.82 -3.82
N ASN A 200 5.49 29.84 -2.49
CA ASN A 200 6.75 29.87 -1.75
C ASN A 200 7.26 28.47 -1.34
N ILE A 201 6.50 27.41 -1.58
CA ILE A 201 6.92 26.03 -1.20
C ILE A 201 7.90 25.49 -2.23
N TYR A 202 7.89 26.03 -3.44
CA TYR A 202 8.69 25.56 -4.57
C TYR A 202 9.85 26.51 -4.94
N GLU A 203 10.06 27.58 -4.16
CA GLU A 203 11.28 28.39 -4.20
C GLU A 203 12.34 27.83 -3.21
#